data_c2cff6fe93a2420609b93c0b5e8f2b73
#
_entry.id   c2cff6fe93a2420609b93c0b5e8f2b73
#
_cell.length_a   1.000
_cell.length_b   1.000
_cell.length_c   1.000
_cell.angle_alpha   90.00
_cell.angle_beta   90.00
_cell.angle_gamma   90.00
#
_symmetry.space_group_name_H-M   'P 1'
#
loop_
_entity.id
_entity.type
_entity.pdbx_description
1 polymer ?
#
loop_
_entity_poly.entity_id
_entity_poly.type
_entity_poly.pdbx_seq_one_letter_code
_entity_poly.pdbx_strand_id
1 'polypeptide(L)'
;TDATSERLGELQAGIPELRVLRLRRNSGQSAALGAAFRAARGEIFITLDADGQNDPADIPALLAQLATCDLCCGYRAKRQDTWSKRFGSRLANAVRNHALHETIRDTGCTLKAFRAEWTAELPMQFRGMHRFLPALMAMTGARIAEIPVNHRPRAAGQSKYTNWGRLKETLWDLWAVRWMQKRYRSRTLAAD
;
A
#
# COMPACT_ATOMS: atom_id res chain seq x y z
N THR A 1 -11.71 16.37 11.03
CA THR A 1 -12.98 16.58 11.77
C THR A 1 -13.22 15.46 12.80
N ASP A 2 -12.21 14.70 13.15
CA ASP A 2 -12.20 13.75 14.26
C ASP A 2 -11.00 14.05 15.18
N ALA A 3 -10.93 13.43 16.34
CA ALA A 3 -9.90 13.67 17.36
C ALA A 3 -8.51 13.10 16.99
N THR A 4 -8.31 12.60 15.76
CA THR A 4 -7.04 11.96 15.35
C THR A 4 -5.85 12.89 15.51
N SER A 5 -5.98 14.15 15.09
CA SER A 5 -4.88 15.12 15.17
C SER A 5 -4.48 15.46 16.61
N GLU A 6 -5.46 15.54 17.50
CA GLU A 6 -5.26 15.81 18.93
C GLU A 6 -4.56 14.62 19.60
N ARG A 7 -5.08 13.42 19.38
CA ARG A 7 -4.50 12.18 19.89
C ARG A 7 -3.07 11.93 19.41
N LEU A 8 -2.79 12.20 18.14
CA LEU A 8 -1.42 12.10 17.61
C LEU A 8 -0.49 13.13 18.25
N GLY A 9 -0.98 14.35 18.53
CA GLY A 9 -0.22 15.36 19.26
C GLY A 9 0.13 14.93 20.68
N GLU A 10 -0.82 14.33 21.41
CA GLU A 10 -0.60 13.78 22.74
C GLU A 10 0.45 12.65 22.73
N LEU A 11 0.33 11.72 21.78
CA LEU A 11 1.28 10.61 21.64
C LEU A 11 2.68 11.08 21.28
N GLN A 12 2.80 12.13 20.49
CA GLN A 12 4.11 12.67 20.06
C GLN A 12 4.93 13.19 21.23
N ALA A 13 4.29 13.67 22.29
CA ALA A 13 4.98 14.13 23.50
C ALA A 13 5.68 12.99 24.26
N GLY A 14 5.15 11.75 24.14
CA GLY A 14 5.70 10.57 24.83
C GLY A 14 6.52 9.63 23.93
N ILE A 15 6.53 9.85 22.62
CA ILE A 15 7.22 8.97 21.64
C ILE A 15 8.10 9.85 20.74
N PRO A 16 9.39 10.01 21.05
CA PRO A 16 10.30 10.88 20.29
C PRO A 16 10.43 10.51 18.80
N GLU A 17 10.26 9.23 18.48
CA GLU A 17 10.34 8.72 17.11
C GLU A 17 9.07 9.02 16.30
N LEU A 18 7.97 9.37 16.95
CA LEU A 18 6.70 9.66 16.29
C LEU A 18 6.76 11.00 15.53
N ARG A 19 6.65 10.94 14.23
CA ARG A 19 6.57 12.12 13.37
C ARG A 19 5.17 12.23 12.76
N VAL A 20 4.45 13.26 13.13
CA VAL A 20 3.10 13.55 12.61
C VAL A 20 3.18 14.46 11.40
N LEU A 21 2.73 13.98 10.25
CA LEU A 21 2.66 14.77 9.02
C LEU A 21 1.21 15.17 8.75
N ARG A 22 0.97 16.48 8.66
CA ARG A 22 -0.36 17.04 8.37
C ARG A 22 -0.39 17.64 6.97
N LEU A 23 -1.28 17.14 6.13
CA LEU A 23 -1.55 17.76 4.84
C LEU A 23 -2.46 18.99 5.03
N ARG A 24 -2.21 20.06 4.28
CA ARG A 24 -3.03 21.30 4.36
C ARG A 24 -4.50 21.07 4.03
N ARG A 25 -4.80 20.05 3.23
CA ARG A 25 -6.15 19.62 2.86
C ARG A 25 -6.21 18.11 2.72
N ASN A 26 -7.40 17.53 2.80
CA ASN A 26 -7.59 16.11 2.49
C ASN A 26 -7.28 15.87 1.01
N SER A 27 -6.14 15.23 0.74
CA SER A 27 -5.66 14.91 -0.61
C SER A 27 -5.69 13.41 -0.89
N GLY A 28 -6.28 12.62 0.03
CA GLY A 28 -6.42 11.17 -0.09
C GLY A 28 -5.18 10.38 0.33
N GLN A 29 -5.35 9.07 0.44
CA GLN A 29 -4.35 8.14 1.01
C GLN A 29 -3.06 8.09 0.20
N SER A 30 -3.12 8.12 -1.15
CA SER A 30 -1.91 8.13 -1.98
C SER A 30 -1.03 9.33 -1.70
N ALA A 31 -1.61 10.53 -1.66
CA ALA A 31 -0.85 11.75 -1.39
C ALA A 31 -0.27 11.76 0.03
N ALA A 32 -1.00 11.22 1.01
CA ALA A 32 -0.51 11.07 2.39
C ALA A 32 0.70 10.12 2.46
N LEU A 33 0.62 8.95 1.81
CA LEU A 33 1.74 8.01 1.72
C LEU A 33 2.92 8.64 0.96
N GLY A 34 2.69 9.31 -0.16
CA GLY A 34 3.75 9.99 -0.90
C GLY A 34 4.44 11.10 -0.09
N ALA A 35 3.71 11.83 0.77
CA ALA A 35 4.30 12.76 1.70
C ALA A 35 5.13 12.04 2.79
N ALA A 36 4.62 10.91 3.31
CA ALA A 36 5.33 10.09 4.27
C ALA A 36 6.64 9.52 3.68
N PHE A 37 6.63 8.99 2.47
CA PHE A 37 7.82 8.47 1.79
C PHE A 37 8.90 9.56 1.62
N ARG A 38 8.52 10.78 1.26
CA ARG A 38 9.48 11.90 1.14
C ARG A 38 10.01 12.39 2.48
N ALA A 39 9.26 12.24 3.55
CA ALA A 39 9.65 12.70 4.88
C ALA A 39 10.40 11.63 5.70
N ALA A 40 10.22 10.37 5.38
CA ALA A 40 10.88 9.26 6.07
C ALA A 40 12.39 9.25 5.78
N ARG A 41 13.17 8.74 6.73
CA ARG A 41 14.64 8.73 6.68
C ARG A 41 15.23 7.33 6.71
N GLY A 42 14.40 6.30 6.93
CA GLY A 42 14.85 4.91 6.99
C GLY A 42 15.18 4.36 5.60
N GLU A 43 16.00 3.35 5.55
CA GLU A 43 16.33 2.60 4.32
C GLU A 43 15.22 1.62 3.93
N ILE A 44 14.41 1.21 4.90
CA ILE A 44 13.28 0.32 4.71
C ILE A 44 12.01 1.03 5.19
N PHE A 45 10.99 1.00 4.38
CA PHE A 45 9.66 1.52 4.72
C PHE A 45 8.70 0.37 4.98
N ILE A 46 7.90 0.55 6.03
CA ILE A 46 6.80 -0.35 6.36
C ILE A 46 5.52 0.46 6.34
N THR A 47 4.53 0.00 5.60
CA THR A 47 3.20 0.61 5.57
C THR A 47 2.19 -0.28 6.27
N LEU A 48 1.30 0.33 7.04
CA LEU A 48 0.14 -0.34 7.64
C LEU A 48 -0.96 0.69 7.92
N ASP A 49 -2.21 0.23 7.98
CA ASP A 49 -3.33 1.06 8.41
C ASP A 49 -3.37 1.15 9.94
N ALA A 50 -3.73 2.33 10.46
CA ALA A 50 -3.81 2.60 11.90
C ALA A 50 -5.15 2.17 12.54
N ASP A 51 -5.90 1.25 11.92
CA ASP A 51 -7.20 0.76 12.41
C ASP A 51 -7.10 -0.53 13.26
N GLY A 52 -5.86 -0.95 13.55
CA GLY A 52 -5.56 -2.12 14.37
C GLY A 52 -5.77 -3.47 13.67
N GLN A 53 -6.12 -3.49 12.37
CA GLN A 53 -6.35 -4.74 11.65
C GLN A 53 -5.06 -5.47 11.26
N ASN A 54 -3.97 -4.73 11.03
CA ASN A 54 -2.66 -5.32 10.78
C ASN A 54 -1.98 -5.69 12.10
N ASP A 55 -1.33 -6.85 12.15
CA ASP A 55 -0.55 -7.27 13.31
C ASP A 55 0.91 -6.83 13.16
N PRO A 56 1.43 -5.93 14.01
CA PRO A 56 2.85 -5.56 13.98
C PRO A 56 3.81 -6.73 14.21
N ALA A 57 3.36 -7.83 14.84
CA ALA A 57 4.16 -9.03 15.04
C ALA A 57 4.55 -9.74 13.71
N ASP A 58 3.87 -9.44 12.60
CA ASP A 58 4.21 -9.96 11.28
C ASP A 58 5.37 -9.17 10.61
N ILE A 59 5.73 -8.00 11.13
CA ILE A 59 6.77 -7.13 10.54
C ILE A 59 8.13 -7.85 10.40
N PRO A 60 8.66 -8.57 11.41
CA PRO A 60 9.93 -9.26 11.27
C PRO A 60 9.96 -10.26 10.11
N ALA A 61 8.83 -10.95 9.85
CA ALA A 61 8.73 -11.90 8.74
C ALA A 61 8.78 -11.19 7.36
N LEU A 62 8.14 -10.01 7.23
CA LEU A 62 8.25 -9.21 6.02
C LEU A 62 9.68 -8.71 5.80
N LEU A 63 10.34 -8.25 6.86
CA LEU A 63 11.72 -7.76 6.79
C LEU A 63 12.69 -8.86 6.35
N ALA A 64 12.54 -10.08 6.86
CA ALA A 64 13.37 -11.21 6.46
C ALA A 64 13.27 -11.52 4.96
N GLN A 65 12.12 -11.30 4.32
CA GLN A 65 11.94 -11.49 2.88
C GLN A 65 12.73 -10.47 2.03
N LEU A 66 13.04 -9.29 2.57
CA LEU A 66 13.80 -8.27 1.84
C LEU A 66 15.26 -8.68 1.54
N ALA A 67 15.73 -9.82 2.05
CA ALA A 67 16.97 -10.43 1.61
C ALA A 67 16.89 -10.95 0.15
N THR A 68 15.69 -11.31 -0.33
CA THR A 68 15.46 -11.92 -1.65
C THR A 68 14.55 -11.12 -2.56
N CYS A 69 13.86 -10.10 -2.04
CA CYS A 69 12.94 -9.25 -2.80
C CYS A 69 13.13 -7.78 -2.41
N ASP A 70 12.53 -6.90 -3.18
CA ASP A 70 12.62 -5.44 -2.99
C ASP A 70 11.33 -4.89 -2.36
N LEU A 71 10.21 -5.61 -2.54
CA LEU A 71 8.93 -5.37 -1.87
C LEU A 71 8.35 -6.71 -1.40
N CYS A 72 8.04 -6.80 -0.11
CA CYS A 72 7.26 -7.89 0.47
C CYS A 72 5.87 -7.39 0.84
N CYS A 73 4.83 -8.02 0.28
CA CYS A 73 3.42 -7.74 0.57
C CYS A 73 2.86 -8.78 1.52
N GLY A 74 2.17 -8.34 2.58
CA GLY A 74 1.32 -9.24 3.35
C GLY A 74 0.06 -9.62 2.56
N TYR A 75 -0.41 -10.87 2.66
CA TYR A 75 -1.75 -11.25 2.23
C TYR A 75 -2.52 -11.90 3.38
N ARG A 76 -3.80 -11.57 3.49
CA ARG A 76 -4.67 -12.05 4.58
C ARG A 76 -5.15 -13.46 4.29
N ALA A 77 -4.44 -14.48 4.79
CA ALA A 77 -4.75 -15.88 4.53
C ALA A 77 -6.12 -16.30 5.13
N LYS A 78 -6.46 -15.78 6.33
CA LYS A 78 -7.70 -16.10 7.05
C LYS A 78 -8.64 -14.89 7.08
N ARG A 79 -9.25 -14.53 5.94
CA ARG A 79 -10.23 -13.44 5.90
C ARG A 79 -11.57 -13.89 6.48
N GLN A 80 -12.07 -13.14 7.46
CA GLN A 80 -13.40 -13.34 8.06
C GLN A 80 -14.52 -12.62 7.27
N ASP A 81 -14.34 -12.42 5.97
CA ASP A 81 -15.32 -11.78 5.10
C ASP A 81 -16.45 -12.74 4.69
N THR A 82 -17.64 -12.19 4.42
CA THR A 82 -18.75 -12.93 3.83
C THR A 82 -18.36 -13.53 2.47
N TRP A 83 -18.99 -14.64 2.11
CA TRP A 83 -18.69 -15.37 0.86
C TRP A 83 -18.77 -14.47 -0.39
N SER A 84 -19.80 -13.63 -0.47
CA SER A 84 -19.99 -12.67 -1.57
C SER A 84 -18.88 -11.65 -1.70
N LYS A 85 -18.36 -11.11 -0.57
CA LYS A 85 -17.22 -10.18 -0.56
C LYS A 85 -15.93 -10.88 -0.98
N ARG A 86 -15.73 -12.14 -0.56
CA ARG A 86 -14.57 -12.95 -0.96
C ARG A 86 -14.57 -13.22 -2.46
N PHE A 87 -15.73 -13.60 -3.03
CA PHE A 87 -15.85 -13.83 -4.47
C PHE A 87 -15.62 -12.57 -5.29
N GLY A 88 -16.25 -11.45 -4.94
CA GLY A 88 -16.04 -10.16 -5.61
C GLY A 88 -14.59 -9.70 -5.56
N SER A 89 -13.93 -9.88 -4.41
CA SER A 89 -12.50 -9.54 -4.26
C SER A 89 -11.59 -10.44 -5.12
N ARG A 90 -11.88 -11.75 -5.20
CA ARG A 90 -11.13 -12.68 -6.07
C ARG A 90 -11.26 -12.33 -7.54
N LEU A 91 -12.47 -12.03 -8.00
CA LEU A 91 -12.73 -11.62 -9.39
C LEU A 91 -12.01 -10.30 -9.70
N ALA A 92 -12.11 -9.30 -8.84
CA ALA A 92 -11.42 -8.03 -9.01
C ALA A 92 -9.89 -8.20 -9.06
N ASN A 93 -9.32 -9.04 -8.18
CA ASN A 93 -7.89 -9.36 -8.23
C ASN A 93 -7.50 -10.13 -9.50
N ALA A 94 -8.33 -11.07 -9.97
CA ALA A 94 -8.05 -11.80 -11.21
C ALA A 94 -8.02 -10.86 -12.42
N VAL A 95 -9.01 -9.97 -12.55
CA VAL A 95 -9.04 -8.94 -13.61
C VAL A 95 -7.82 -8.04 -13.55
N ARG A 96 -7.46 -7.58 -12.35
CA ARG A 96 -6.28 -6.74 -12.15
C ARG A 96 -4.98 -7.48 -12.50
N ASN A 97 -4.80 -8.68 -11.97
CA ASN A 97 -3.61 -9.49 -12.23
C ASN A 97 -3.43 -9.78 -13.72
N HIS A 98 -4.53 -10.11 -14.41
CA HIS A 98 -4.50 -10.29 -15.86
C HIS A 98 -4.13 -9.00 -16.59
N ALA A 99 -4.75 -7.88 -16.24
CA ALA A 99 -4.49 -6.59 -16.89
C ALA A 99 -3.07 -6.07 -16.66
N LEU A 100 -2.50 -6.28 -15.48
CA LEU A 100 -1.18 -5.76 -15.08
C LEU A 100 -0.06 -6.80 -15.16
N HIS A 101 -0.37 -8.05 -15.55
CA HIS A 101 0.56 -9.19 -15.57
C HIS A 101 1.21 -9.43 -14.20
N GLU A 102 0.39 -9.41 -13.15
CA GLU A 102 0.80 -9.63 -11.76
C GLU A 102 0.24 -10.96 -11.22
N THR A 103 0.76 -11.37 -10.05
CA THR A 103 0.29 -12.56 -9.33
C THR A 103 -0.15 -12.24 -7.90
N ILE A 104 -0.45 -10.96 -7.61
CA ILE A 104 -0.75 -10.49 -6.25
C ILE A 104 -2.09 -11.05 -5.76
N ARG A 105 -2.06 -11.72 -4.60
CA ARG A 105 -3.21 -12.39 -3.99
C ARG A 105 -4.14 -11.41 -3.26
N ASP A 106 -3.55 -10.41 -2.58
CA ASP A 106 -4.32 -9.47 -1.74
C ASP A 106 -3.79 -8.04 -1.83
N THR A 107 -4.29 -7.31 -2.81
CA THR A 107 -3.92 -5.90 -3.00
C THR A 107 -4.47 -4.97 -1.92
N GLY A 108 -5.48 -5.43 -1.19
CA GLY A 108 -6.10 -4.67 -0.10
C GLY A 108 -5.37 -4.74 1.23
N CYS A 109 -4.35 -5.60 1.36
CA CYS A 109 -3.51 -5.61 2.55
C CYS A 109 -2.55 -4.43 2.52
N THR A 110 -2.59 -3.59 3.55
CA THR A 110 -1.73 -2.40 3.64
C THR A 110 -0.38 -2.68 4.30
N LEU A 111 -0.24 -3.83 4.97
CA LEU A 111 1.02 -4.25 5.56
C LEU A 111 1.99 -4.68 4.46
N LYS A 112 2.99 -3.84 4.21
CA LYS A 112 4.03 -4.03 3.21
C LYS A 112 5.36 -3.54 3.74
N ALA A 113 6.44 -4.23 3.40
CA ALA A 113 7.81 -3.78 3.67
C ALA A 113 8.59 -3.67 2.35
N PHE A 114 9.34 -2.59 2.15
CA PHE A 114 10.11 -2.35 0.93
C PHE A 114 11.28 -1.40 1.15
N ARG A 115 12.25 -1.43 0.25
CA ARG A 115 13.40 -0.52 0.29
C ARG A 115 12.98 0.88 -0.15
N ALA A 116 13.49 1.90 0.55
CA ALA A 116 13.12 3.31 0.34
C ALA A 116 13.44 3.79 -1.08
N GLU A 117 14.53 3.32 -1.68
CA GLU A 117 14.98 3.70 -3.03
C GLU A 117 13.91 3.51 -4.11
N TRP A 118 13.04 2.52 -3.98
CA TRP A 118 11.96 2.24 -4.93
C TRP A 118 10.80 3.24 -4.87
N THR A 119 10.81 4.18 -3.92
CA THR A 119 9.72 5.15 -3.76
C THR A 119 9.90 6.44 -4.55
N ALA A 120 11.09 6.72 -5.03
CA ALA A 120 11.46 8.00 -5.64
C ALA A 120 10.61 8.35 -6.89
N GLU A 121 10.29 7.37 -7.71
CA GLU A 121 9.55 7.56 -8.97
C GLU A 121 8.07 7.19 -8.88
N LEU A 122 7.57 6.83 -7.69
CA LEU A 122 6.17 6.44 -7.53
C LEU A 122 5.23 7.64 -7.73
N PRO A 123 4.21 7.54 -8.60
CA PRO A 123 3.29 8.63 -8.92
C PRO A 123 2.23 8.83 -7.82
N MET A 124 2.67 9.00 -6.57
CA MET A 124 1.80 9.06 -5.40
C MET A 124 0.97 10.35 -5.30
N GLN A 125 1.22 11.33 -6.16
CA GLN A 125 0.38 12.52 -6.32
C GLN A 125 -0.98 12.22 -6.96
N PHE A 126 -1.13 11.10 -7.66
CA PHE A 126 -2.40 10.69 -8.24
C PHE A 126 -3.22 9.86 -7.25
N ARG A 127 -4.51 10.11 -7.23
CA ARG A 127 -5.47 9.38 -6.39
C ARG A 127 -5.47 7.89 -6.77
N GLY A 128 -5.61 6.99 -5.81
CA GLY A 128 -5.73 5.55 -6.05
C GLY A 128 -4.41 4.78 -6.17
N MET A 129 -3.28 5.44 -6.44
CA MET A 129 -1.99 4.78 -6.73
C MET A 129 -1.45 3.92 -5.59
N HIS A 130 -1.78 4.23 -4.33
CA HIS A 130 -1.40 3.38 -3.19
C HIS A 130 -1.87 1.91 -3.31
N ARG A 131 -2.94 1.66 -4.06
CA ARG A 131 -3.46 0.31 -4.33
C ARG A 131 -2.61 -0.47 -5.33
N PHE A 132 -1.84 0.24 -6.14
CA PHE A 132 -1.03 -0.30 -7.22
C PHE A 132 0.46 -0.29 -6.91
N LEU A 133 0.86 -0.09 -5.63
CA LEU A 133 2.27 -0.09 -5.23
C LEU A 133 3.05 -1.28 -5.81
N PRO A 134 2.58 -2.54 -5.73
CA PRO A 134 3.31 -3.66 -6.33
C PRO A 134 3.50 -3.51 -7.83
N ALA A 135 2.44 -3.15 -8.58
CA ALA A 135 2.51 -2.94 -10.02
C ALA A 135 3.49 -1.84 -10.42
N LEU A 136 3.44 -0.73 -9.70
CA LEU A 136 4.28 0.43 -9.95
C LEU A 136 5.76 0.13 -9.67
N MET A 137 6.05 -0.57 -8.57
CA MET A 137 7.41 -0.99 -8.24
C MET A 137 7.91 -2.09 -9.18
N ALA A 138 7.08 -3.08 -9.52
CA ALA A 138 7.45 -4.10 -10.51
C ALA A 138 7.74 -3.50 -11.89
N MET A 139 7.01 -2.46 -12.29
CA MET A 139 7.25 -1.73 -13.53
C MET A 139 8.66 -1.11 -13.60
N THR A 140 9.21 -0.71 -12.46
CA THR A 140 10.58 -0.16 -12.35
C THR A 140 11.64 -1.24 -12.14
N GLY A 141 11.25 -2.51 -12.07
CA GLY A 141 12.16 -3.66 -11.97
C GLY A 141 12.27 -4.29 -10.56
N ALA A 142 11.49 -3.82 -9.59
CA ALA A 142 11.50 -4.39 -8.24
C ALA A 142 10.98 -5.84 -8.22
N ARG A 143 11.64 -6.70 -7.45
CA ARG A 143 11.22 -8.07 -7.18
C ARG A 143 10.18 -8.06 -6.07
N ILE A 144 9.03 -8.68 -6.33
CA ILE A 144 7.90 -8.69 -5.39
C ILE A 144 7.75 -10.07 -4.77
N ALA A 145 7.55 -10.13 -3.46
CA ALA A 145 7.19 -11.34 -2.73
C ALA A 145 5.91 -11.13 -1.92
N GLU A 146 5.24 -12.21 -1.56
CA GLU A 146 4.07 -12.20 -0.69
C GLU A 146 4.20 -13.24 0.41
N ILE A 147 3.81 -12.85 1.64
CA ILE A 147 3.72 -13.78 2.77
C ILE A 147 2.33 -13.70 3.44
N PRO A 148 1.87 -14.80 4.06
CA PRO A 148 0.66 -14.76 4.85
C PRO A 148 0.87 -13.90 6.09
N VAL A 149 -0.12 -13.06 6.41
CA VAL A 149 -0.12 -12.22 7.62
C VAL A 149 -1.41 -12.39 8.40
N ASN A 150 -1.34 -12.11 9.68
CA ASN A 150 -2.49 -12.10 10.56
C ASN A 150 -3.41 -10.91 10.24
N HIS A 151 -4.71 -11.11 10.42
CA HIS A 151 -5.70 -10.07 10.23
C HIS A 151 -6.66 -10.06 11.42
N ARG A 152 -6.61 -8.98 12.18
CA ARG A 152 -7.42 -8.77 13.37
C ARG A 152 -8.77 -8.13 13.01
N PRO A 153 -9.81 -8.32 13.83
CA PRO A 153 -11.01 -7.51 13.73
C PRO A 153 -10.67 -6.02 13.91
N ARG A 154 -11.41 -5.14 13.23
CA ARG A 154 -11.21 -3.69 13.38
C ARG A 154 -11.50 -3.26 14.83
N ALA A 155 -10.58 -2.53 15.43
CA ALA A 155 -10.68 -2.09 16.81
C ALA A 155 -11.73 -0.97 16.99
N ALA A 156 -11.90 -0.07 15.99
CA ALA A 156 -12.85 1.05 16.02
C ALA A 156 -13.21 1.56 14.62
N GLY A 157 -14.35 2.27 14.52
CA GLY A 157 -14.79 2.96 13.31
C GLY A 157 -15.60 2.08 12.35
N GLN A 158 -16.29 2.75 11.40
CA GLN A 158 -17.06 2.11 10.34
C GLN A 158 -16.40 2.38 8.99
N SER A 159 -16.53 1.43 8.05
CA SER A 159 -16.05 1.62 6.68
C SER A 159 -16.87 2.70 5.97
N LYS A 160 -16.25 3.82 5.64
CA LYS A 160 -16.89 4.98 4.98
C LYS A 160 -17.15 4.79 3.48
N TYR A 161 -16.99 3.58 2.93
CA TYR A 161 -16.97 3.40 1.47
C TYR A 161 -18.13 2.57 0.93
N THR A 162 -18.81 3.10 -0.09
CA THR A 162 -19.76 2.38 -0.93
C THR A 162 -19.06 1.68 -2.11
N ASN A 163 -19.51 0.48 -2.46
CA ASN A 163 -18.79 -0.41 -3.40
C ASN A 163 -18.78 0.09 -4.87
N TRP A 164 -19.84 0.73 -5.36
CA TRP A 164 -20.01 1.09 -6.78
C TRP A 164 -19.12 2.26 -7.24
N GLY A 165 -19.00 3.32 -6.43
CA GLY A 165 -18.13 4.46 -6.75
C GLY A 165 -16.66 4.04 -6.84
N ARG A 166 -16.23 3.15 -5.92
CA ARG A 166 -14.87 2.60 -5.90
C ARG A 166 -14.56 1.72 -7.12
N LEU A 167 -15.54 0.97 -7.63
CA LEU A 167 -15.32 0.11 -8.79
C LEU A 167 -14.98 0.93 -10.03
N LYS A 168 -15.74 1.97 -10.34
CA LYS A 168 -15.46 2.87 -11.47
C LYS A 168 -14.07 3.51 -11.34
N GLU A 169 -13.76 4.11 -10.20
CA GLU A 169 -12.45 4.71 -9.95
C GLU A 169 -11.31 3.68 -10.12
N THR A 170 -11.49 2.49 -9.56
CA THR A 170 -10.47 1.42 -9.65
C THR A 170 -10.24 0.96 -11.10
N LEU A 171 -11.28 0.94 -11.94
CA LEU A 171 -11.12 0.60 -13.37
C LEU A 171 -10.34 1.68 -14.14
N TRP A 172 -10.61 2.96 -13.86
CA TRP A 172 -9.82 4.06 -14.42
C TRP A 172 -8.37 4.02 -13.97
N ASP A 173 -8.14 3.80 -12.67
CA ASP A 173 -6.81 3.66 -12.09
C ASP A 173 -6.06 2.47 -12.71
N LEU A 174 -6.75 1.34 -12.91
CA LEU A 174 -6.21 0.13 -13.56
C LEU A 174 -5.76 0.42 -14.99
N TRP A 175 -6.60 1.11 -15.76
CA TRP A 175 -6.26 1.51 -17.12
C TRP A 175 -5.07 2.46 -17.15
N ALA A 176 -5.03 3.44 -16.25
CA ALA A 176 -3.92 4.38 -16.12
C ALA A 176 -2.60 3.66 -15.80
N VAL A 177 -2.60 2.74 -14.84
CA VAL A 177 -1.39 1.96 -14.48
C VAL A 177 -0.98 1.05 -15.64
N ARG A 178 -1.93 0.42 -16.34
CA ARG A 178 -1.63 -0.35 -17.54
C ARG A 178 -1.01 0.50 -18.66
N TRP A 179 -1.52 1.71 -18.85
CA TRP A 179 -0.95 2.67 -19.79
C TRP A 179 0.48 3.06 -19.38
N MET A 180 0.72 3.33 -18.08
CA MET A 180 2.05 3.62 -17.54
C MET A 180 3.02 2.48 -17.83
N GLN A 181 2.64 1.22 -17.55
CA GLN A 181 3.47 0.04 -17.82
C GLN A 181 3.88 -0.05 -19.30
N LYS A 182 2.95 0.21 -20.22
CA LYS A 182 3.24 0.17 -21.67
C LYS A 182 4.16 1.31 -22.13
N ARG A 183 4.20 2.41 -21.41
CA ARG A 183 4.94 3.63 -21.77
C ARG A 183 6.18 3.86 -20.94
N TYR A 184 6.36 3.09 -19.88
CA TYR A 184 7.53 3.21 -19.01
C TYR A 184 8.82 2.98 -19.80
N ARG A 185 9.80 3.84 -19.59
CA ARG A 185 11.18 3.71 -20.07
C ARG A 185 12.10 3.88 -18.86
N SER A 186 12.94 2.88 -18.61
CA SER A 186 13.94 2.96 -17.56
C SER A 186 14.85 4.16 -17.79
N ARG A 187 15.17 4.86 -16.71
CA ARG A 187 16.16 5.95 -16.68
C ARG A 187 17.52 5.49 -16.15
N THR A 188 17.72 4.19 -16.05
CA THR A 188 18.99 3.63 -15.60
C THR A 188 20.09 4.04 -16.56
N LEU A 189 21.06 4.81 -16.08
CA LEU A 189 22.28 5.12 -16.82
C LEU A 189 23.11 3.85 -16.95
N ALA A 190 23.80 3.67 -18.08
CA ALA A 190 24.82 2.63 -18.17
C ALA A 190 25.90 2.95 -17.11
N ALA A 191 26.32 1.93 -16.36
CA ALA A 191 27.52 2.08 -15.54
C ALA A 191 28.72 2.16 -16.50
N ASP A 192 29.48 3.24 -16.40
CA ASP A 192 30.77 3.41 -17.10
C ASP A 192 31.80 2.43 -16.56
#